data_98fbd458a6d39cf103a50cdde24bc05e
#
_entry.id   98fbd458a6d39cf103a50cdde24bc05e
#
_cell.length_a   1.000
_cell.length_b   1.000
_cell.length_c   1.000
_cell.angle_alpha   90.00
_cell.angle_beta   90.00
_cell.angle_gamma   90.00
#
_symmetry.space_group_name_H-M   'P 1'
#
loop_
_entity.id
_entity.type
_entity.pdbx_description
1 polymer ?
#
loop_
_entity_poly.entity_id
_entity_poly.type
_entity_poly.pdbx_seq_one_letter_code
_entity_poly.pdbx_strand_id
1 'polypeptide(L)'
;FANKMVDLDTESIIQREIEYIGSRSQNPYDWPIAIHLLAKGAINIDEMITKKYPLTEWREAFDKVMEGNEIKVMIESNPEEF
;
A
#
# COMPACT_ATOMS: atom_id res chain seq x y z
N PHE A 1 -4.59 5.41 7.36
CA PHE A 1 -5.18 5.62 8.69
C PHE A 1 -6.42 6.51 8.59
N ALA A 2 -7.46 6.16 9.34
CA ALA A 2 -8.71 6.92 9.31
C ALA A 2 -8.67 8.21 10.14
N ASN A 3 -7.76 8.31 11.11
CA ASN A 3 -7.67 9.42 12.09
C ASN A 3 -8.98 9.66 12.85
N LYS A 4 -9.81 8.63 12.97
CA LYS A 4 -11.09 8.69 13.66
C LYS A 4 -11.49 7.30 14.14
N MET A 5 -12.47 7.24 15.01
CA MET A 5 -13.06 5.98 15.42
C MET A 5 -13.82 5.36 14.24
N VAL A 6 -13.71 4.05 14.10
CA VAL A 6 -14.39 3.28 13.05
C VAL A 6 -15.23 2.21 13.70
N ASP A 7 -16.40 1.97 13.10
CA ASP A 7 -17.26 0.88 13.56
C ASP A 7 -16.68 -0.46 13.14
N LEU A 8 -16.74 -1.44 14.02
CA LEU A 8 -16.23 -2.79 13.78
C LEU A 8 -17.30 -3.80 14.17
N ASP A 9 -17.60 -4.71 13.27
CA ASP A 9 -18.52 -5.81 13.54
C ASP A 9 -17.79 -6.92 14.31
N THR A 10 -17.79 -6.81 15.63
CA THR A 10 -17.12 -7.77 16.51
C THR A 10 -17.82 -9.13 16.53
N GLU A 11 -19.12 -9.16 16.28
CA GLU A 11 -19.85 -10.42 16.23
C GLU A 11 -19.40 -11.29 15.06
N SER A 12 -19.18 -10.69 13.90
CA SER A 12 -18.63 -11.42 12.73
C SER A 12 -17.25 -11.98 13.01
N ILE A 13 -16.43 -11.26 13.78
CA ILE A 13 -15.10 -11.74 14.18
C ILE A 13 -15.22 -13.00 15.01
N ILE A 14 -16.14 -13.01 15.99
CA ILE A 14 -16.37 -14.15 16.88
C ILE A 14 -16.97 -15.32 16.11
N GLN A 15 -18.01 -15.08 15.31
CA GLN A 15 -18.74 -16.12 14.60
C GLN A 15 -17.89 -16.86 13.56
N ARG A 16 -16.96 -16.13 12.94
CA ARG A 16 -16.10 -16.68 11.88
C ARG A 16 -14.70 -17.04 12.37
N GLU A 17 -14.45 -16.93 13.66
CA GLU A 17 -13.15 -17.21 14.27
C GLU A 17 -11.99 -16.44 13.58
N ILE A 18 -12.22 -15.15 13.31
CA ILE A 18 -11.26 -14.27 12.64
C ILE A 18 -10.27 -13.70 13.65
N GLU A 19 -9.02 -13.61 13.26
CA GLU A 19 -8.00 -12.89 14.02
C GLU A 19 -7.89 -11.46 13.51
N TYR A 20 -7.95 -10.48 14.41
CA TYR A 20 -7.79 -9.07 14.12
C TYR A 20 -6.53 -8.57 14.79
N ILE A 21 -5.49 -8.31 13.99
CA ILE A 21 -4.14 -8.01 14.50
C ILE A 21 -3.69 -6.64 14.01
N GLY A 22 -3.27 -5.79 14.94
CA GLY A 22 -2.66 -4.50 14.61
C GLY A 22 -1.23 -4.68 14.10
N SER A 23 -0.90 -3.94 13.05
CA SER A 23 0.44 -3.94 12.48
C SER A 23 0.84 -2.51 12.15
N ARG A 24 2.09 -2.17 12.39
CA ARG A 24 2.60 -0.84 12.10
C ARG A 24 4.04 -0.91 11.62
N SER A 25 4.31 -0.24 10.48
CA SER A 25 5.63 -0.13 9.91
C SER A 25 6.24 -1.51 9.59
N GLN A 26 7.55 -1.63 9.59
CA GLN A 26 8.26 -2.86 9.25
C GLN A 26 9.55 -2.98 10.05
N ASN A 27 10.05 -4.22 10.15
CA ASN A 27 11.38 -4.48 10.68
C ASN A 27 12.44 -4.34 9.57
N PRO A 28 13.70 -4.07 9.91
CA PRO A 28 14.78 -4.04 8.91
C PRO A 28 14.88 -5.32 8.08
N TYR A 29 14.53 -6.46 8.67
CA TYR A 29 14.56 -7.76 7.97
C TYR A 29 13.49 -7.90 6.89
N ASP A 30 12.44 -7.11 6.94
CA ASP A 30 11.35 -7.17 5.96
C ASP A 30 11.81 -6.68 4.58
N TRP A 31 12.77 -5.76 4.54
CA TRP A 31 13.29 -5.20 3.30
C TRP A 31 13.93 -6.25 2.38
N PRO A 32 14.94 -7.02 2.86
CA PRO A 32 15.54 -8.05 2.00
C PRO A 32 14.54 -9.15 1.62
N ILE A 33 13.60 -9.48 2.50
CA ILE A 33 12.56 -10.48 2.20
C ILE A 33 11.66 -9.98 1.07
N ALA A 34 11.20 -8.74 1.16
CA ALA A 34 10.34 -8.13 0.14
C ALA A 34 11.06 -8.03 -1.20
N ILE A 35 12.32 -7.60 -1.21
CA ILE A 35 13.14 -7.51 -2.42
C ILE A 35 13.31 -8.88 -3.06
N HIS A 36 13.60 -9.91 -2.25
CA HIS A 36 13.74 -11.28 -2.75
C HIS A 36 12.45 -11.78 -3.39
N LEU A 37 11.30 -11.54 -2.76
CA LEU A 37 10.00 -11.95 -3.30
C LEU A 37 9.68 -11.24 -4.62
N LEU A 38 10.00 -9.96 -4.73
CA LEU A 38 9.84 -9.21 -5.97
C LEU A 38 10.76 -9.74 -7.07
N ALA A 39 12.03 -10.00 -6.74
CA ALA A 39 13.03 -10.46 -7.70
C ALA A 39 12.68 -11.82 -8.29
N LYS A 40 12.11 -12.72 -7.49
CA LYS A 40 11.74 -14.06 -7.97
C LYS A 40 10.34 -14.11 -8.60
N GLY A 41 9.63 -12.99 -8.67
CA GLY A 41 8.32 -12.92 -9.30
C GLY A 41 7.17 -13.48 -8.44
N ALA A 42 7.38 -13.67 -7.14
CA ALA A 42 6.33 -14.15 -6.25
C ALA A 42 5.25 -13.10 -5.96
N ILE A 43 5.58 -11.83 -6.20
CA ILE A 43 4.67 -10.70 -6.03
C ILE A 43 4.55 -9.97 -7.37
N ASN A 44 3.30 -9.73 -7.81
CA ASN A 44 3.05 -8.95 -9.01
C ASN A 44 2.97 -7.47 -8.66
N ILE A 45 4.10 -6.78 -8.74
CA ILE A 45 4.19 -5.35 -8.41
C ILE A 45 3.41 -4.48 -9.41
N ASP A 46 3.29 -4.90 -10.66
CA ASP A 46 2.59 -4.13 -11.68
C ASP A 46 1.10 -3.99 -11.38
N GLU A 47 0.51 -4.99 -10.75
CA GLU A 47 -0.87 -4.90 -10.29
C GLU A 47 -1.03 -4.03 -9.05
N MET A 48 0.01 -3.91 -8.24
CA MET A 48 -0.01 -3.11 -7.01
C MET A 48 0.17 -1.62 -7.29
N ILE A 49 0.97 -1.26 -8.29
CA ILE A 49 1.18 0.14 -8.68
C ILE A 49 0.06 0.54 -9.64
N THR A 50 -0.92 1.27 -9.14
CA THR A 50 -2.12 1.61 -9.90
C THR A 50 -2.02 2.93 -10.66
N LYS A 51 -1.16 3.84 -10.21
CA LYS A 51 -0.93 5.13 -10.88
C LYS A 51 0.52 5.57 -10.72
N LYS A 52 1.03 6.24 -11.76
CA LYS A 52 2.35 6.88 -11.75
C LYS A 52 2.22 8.32 -12.21
N TYR A 53 2.93 9.22 -11.54
CA TYR A 53 2.95 10.63 -11.87
C TYR A 53 4.39 11.14 -11.91
N PRO A 54 4.72 12.07 -12.81
CA PRO A 54 6.01 12.76 -12.72
C PRO A 54 6.02 13.67 -11.50
N LEU A 55 7.20 14.00 -11.01
CA LEU A 55 7.34 14.85 -9.82
C LEU A 55 6.62 16.20 -9.98
N THR A 56 6.58 16.75 -11.18
CA THR A 56 5.89 18.01 -11.47
C THR A 56 4.40 17.96 -11.19
N GLU A 57 3.81 16.77 -11.17
CA GLU A 57 2.38 16.54 -10.90
C GLU A 57 2.13 15.96 -9.51
N TRP A 58 3.01 16.25 -8.56
CA TRP A 58 2.93 15.68 -7.21
C TRP A 58 1.59 15.96 -6.52
N ARG A 59 1.02 17.14 -6.76
CA ARG A 59 -0.26 17.52 -6.13
C ARG A 59 -1.39 16.59 -6.57
N GLU A 60 -1.48 16.30 -7.86
CA GLU A 60 -2.47 15.36 -8.40
C GLU A 60 -2.28 13.96 -7.83
N ALA A 61 -1.02 13.56 -7.65
CA ALA A 61 -0.71 12.26 -7.06
C ALA A 61 -1.24 12.15 -5.64
N PHE A 62 -1.03 13.16 -4.81
CA PHE A 62 -1.55 13.19 -3.45
C PHE A 62 -3.08 13.23 -3.42
N ASP A 63 -3.70 14.00 -4.30
CA ASP A 63 -5.15 14.06 -4.40
C ASP A 63 -5.75 12.70 -4.75
N LYS A 64 -5.09 11.95 -5.64
CA LYS A 64 -5.51 10.59 -5.99
C LYS A 64 -5.45 9.63 -4.80
N VAL A 65 -4.40 9.71 -4.00
CA VAL A 65 -4.30 8.90 -2.78
C VAL A 65 -5.44 9.25 -1.81
N MET A 66 -5.75 10.51 -1.67
CA MET A 66 -6.80 10.97 -0.76
C MET A 66 -8.20 10.53 -1.19
N GLU A 67 -8.43 10.28 -2.47
CA GLU A 67 -9.68 9.71 -2.96
C GLU A 67 -9.94 8.28 -2.45
N GLY A 68 -8.87 7.54 -2.13
CA GLY A 68 -8.97 6.21 -1.56
C GLY A 68 -9.27 5.07 -2.54
N ASN A 69 -9.15 5.31 -3.84
CA ASN A 69 -9.46 4.33 -4.88
C ASN A 69 -8.23 3.66 -5.48
N GLU A 70 -7.03 4.06 -5.06
CA GLU A 70 -5.78 3.54 -5.58
C GLU A 70 -5.10 2.63 -4.56
N ILE A 71 -4.38 1.61 -5.04
CA ILE A 71 -3.60 0.72 -4.18
C ILE A 71 -2.26 1.37 -3.86
N LYS A 72 -1.52 1.76 -4.90
CA LYS A 72 -0.22 2.41 -4.75
C LYS A 72 -0.03 3.44 -5.84
N VAL A 73 0.22 4.68 -5.44
CA VAL A 73 0.55 5.78 -6.34
C VAL A 73 2.04 6.06 -6.21
N MET A 74 2.74 6.08 -7.34
CA MET A 74 4.18 6.36 -7.40
C MET A 74 4.44 7.73 -8.00
N ILE A 75 5.43 8.42 -7.47
CA ILE A 75 5.94 9.68 -8.05
C ILE A 75 7.33 9.39 -8.60
N GLU A 76 7.51 9.65 -9.88
CA GLU A 76 8.78 9.42 -10.56
C GLU A 76 9.56 10.72 -10.65
N SER A 77 10.68 10.81 -9.94
CA SER A 77 11.54 12.00 -9.94
C SER A 77 12.39 12.08 -11.20
N ASN A 78 12.78 10.93 -11.75
CA ASN A 78 13.54 10.81 -12.99
C ASN A 78 12.86 9.78 -13.90
N PRO A 79 11.78 10.19 -14.61
CA PRO A 79 11.00 9.23 -15.42
C PRO A 79 11.80 8.48 -16.48
N GLU A 80 12.90 9.08 -16.97
CA GLU A 80 13.76 8.48 -18.00
C GLU A 80 14.57 7.29 -17.49
N GLU A 81 14.69 7.13 -16.16
CA GLU A 81 15.47 6.06 -15.52
C GLU A 81 14.58 4.90 -15.05
N PHE A 82 13.28 5.05 -15.19
CA PHE A 82 12.31 4.03 -14.76
C PHE A 82 11.64 3.33 -15.97
#